data_02f394dd88cee202271a573cca2fb16f
#
_entry.id   02f394dd88cee202271a573cca2fb16f
#
_cell.length_a   1.000
_cell.length_b   1.000
_cell.length_c   1.000
_cell.angle_alpha   90.00
_cell.angle_beta   90.00
_cell.angle_gamma   90.00
#
_symmetry.space_group_name_H-M   'P 1'
#
loop_
_entity.id
_entity.type
_entity.pdbx_description
1 polymer ?
#
loop_
_entity_poly.entity_id
_entity_poly.type
_entity_poly.pdbx_seq_one_letter_code
_entity_poly.pdbx_strand_id
1 'polypeptide(L)'
;MSPWRISDRADPAALPLADRHYNRQKPGTPQFVPPGRCLVLLTADRSAVWVTSWPYPQYVRHAWGGAWVNSLFRNEGQGRHLSSDLITWAVAHTRAEWPEVPGLGIVTFVDASRVRRKRDPGRCYRKAGWSHVGFTAGGLWAFQQLPDRPAGPSGWPMPAPVPAPGSQLTLFGGAA
;
A
#
# COMPACT_ATOMS: atom_id res chain seq x y z
N MET A 1 14.44 -15.92 -2.06
CA MET A 1 14.26 -15.31 -3.40
C MET A 1 12.84 -14.79 -3.50
N SER A 2 12.68 -13.55 -3.97
CA SER A 2 11.36 -12.92 -4.14
C SER A 2 10.57 -13.62 -5.25
N PRO A 3 9.28 -13.94 -5.05
CA PRO A 3 8.44 -14.53 -6.09
C PRO A 3 7.88 -13.50 -7.08
N TRP A 4 8.12 -12.19 -6.84
CA TRP A 4 7.62 -11.12 -7.67
C TRP A 4 8.36 -10.99 -8.99
N ARG A 5 7.61 -10.70 -10.03
CA ARG A 5 8.10 -10.21 -11.33
C ARG A 5 7.38 -8.92 -11.68
N ILE A 6 8.06 -8.03 -12.39
CA ILE A 6 7.45 -6.80 -12.90
C ILE A 6 6.43 -7.16 -13.99
N SER A 7 5.30 -6.51 -13.94
CA SER A 7 4.15 -6.67 -14.82
C SER A 7 3.66 -5.31 -15.31
N ASP A 8 2.56 -5.31 -16.07
CA ASP A 8 1.99 -4.13 -16.68
C ASP A 8 0.71 -3.67 -15.98
N ARG A 9 0.42 -2.37 -16.11
CA ARG A 9 -0.79 -1.73 -15.55
C ARG A 9 -2.12 -2.25 -16.07
N ALA A 10 -2.10 -2.99 -17.17
CA ALA A 10 -3.26 -3.61 -17.81
C ALA A 10 -3.03 -5.10 -18.10
N ASP A 11 -2.13 -5.75 -17.35
CA ASP A 11 -1.82 -7.17 -17.54
C ASP A 11 -3.07 -8.02 -17.34
N PRO A 12 -3.54 -8.73 -18.39
CA PRO A 12 -4.71 -9.60 -18.29
C PRO A 12 -4.51 -10.76 -17.29
N ALA A 13 -3.26 -11.11 -16.96
CA ALA A 13 -2.98 -12.13 -15.95
C ALA A 13 -3.14 -11.61 -14.50
N ALA A 14 -2.97 -10.31 -14.29
CA ALA A 14 -3.18 -9.64 -13.00
C ALA A 14 -4.65 -9.22 -12.79
N LEU A 15 -5.37 -8.96 -13.87
CA LEU A 15 -6.74 -8.44 -13.84
C LEU A 15 -7.71 -9.27 -12.98
N PRO A 16 -7.74 -10.62 -13.04
CA PRO A 16 -8.65 -11.40 -12.20
C PRO A 16 -8.41 -11.21 -10.70
N LEU A 17 -7.16 -11.05 -10.27
CA LEU A 17 -6.82 -10.76 -8.88
C LEU A 17 -7.28 -9.35 -8.49
N ALA A 18 -7.04 -8.37 -9.36
CA ALA A 18 -7.47 -7.00 -9.16
C ALA A 18 -9.00 -6.90 -9.06
N ASP A 19 -9.73 -7.57 -9.93
CA ASP A 19 -11.20 -7.54 -9.97
C ASP A 19 -11.84 -8.15 -8.72
N ARG A 20 -11.18 -9.08 -8.05
CA ARG A 20 -11.64 -9.65 -6.78
C ARG A 20 -11.25 -8.85 -5.55
N HIS A 21 -10.48 -7.77 -5.71
CA HIS A 21 -10.15 -6.90 -4.60
C HIS A 21 -11.37 -6.04 -4.22
N TYR A 22 -11.65 -5.92 -2.91
CA TYR A 22 -12.85 -5.22 -2.40
C TYR A 22 -12.93 -3.74 -2.81
N ASN A 23 -11.82 -3.13 -3.18
CA ASN A 23 -11.66 -1.72 -3.55
C ASN A 23 -11.86 -1.48 -5.06
N ARG A 24 -12.08 -2.55 -5.84
CA ARG A 24 -12.23 -2.47 -7.28
C ARG A 24 -13.53 -1.76 -7.67
N GLN A 25 -13.43 -0.60 -8.33
CA GLN A 25 -14.59 0.22 -8.68
C GLN A 25 -15.28 -0.26 -9.96
N LYS A 26 -14.51 -0.72 -10.95
CA LYS A 26 -15.05 -1.14 -12.26
C LYS A 26 -14.46 -2.50 -12.67
N PRO A 27 -14.95 -3.60 -12.09
CA PRO A 27 -14.52 -4.94 -12.49
C PRO A 27 -14.70 -5.17 -14.00
N GLY A 28 -13.81 -5.95 -14.61
CA GLY A 28 -13.83 -6.23 -16.04
C GLY A 28 -13.21 -5.17 -16.94
N THR A 29 -12.92 -3.97 -16.41
CA THR A 29 -12.17 -2.96 -17.19
C THR A 29 -10.67 -3.30 -17.18
N PRO A 30 -9.95 -3.11 -18.30
CA PRO A 30 -8.55 -3.51 -18.40
C PRO A 30 -7.64 -2.81 -17.40
N GLN A 31 -7.88 -1.53 -17.11
CA GLN A 31 -7.07 -0.76 -16.17
C GLN A 31 -7.52 -0.93 -14.73
N PHE A 32 -6.60 -1.37 -13.87
CA PHE A 32 -6.82 -1.56 -12.44
C PHE A 32 -5.91 -0.68 -11.57
N VAL A 33 -5.15 0.24 -12.18
CA VAL A 33 -4.26 1.18 -11.46
C VAL A 33 -4.77 2.60 -11.59
N PRO A 34 -4.55 3.45 -10.56
CA PRO A 34 -4.91 4.87 -10.63
C PRO A 34 -4.01 5.62 -11.64
N PRO A 35 -4.44 6.82 -12.10
CA PRO A 35 -3.62 7.69 -12.92
C PRO A 35 -2.31 8.07 -12.21
N GLY A 36 -1.22 8.12 -12.97
CA GLY A 36 0.11 8.43 -12.48
C GLY A 36 1.12 7.33 -12.79
N ARG A 37 2.31 7.44 -12.22
CA ARG A 37 3.33 6.40 -12.30
C ARG A 37 2.92 5.21 -11.45
N CYS A 38 3.10 4.01 -11.96
CA CYS A 38 2.81 2.79 -11.22
C CYS A 38 3.86 1.70 -11.46
N LEU A 39 4.03 0.85 -10.47
CA LEU A 39 4.77 -0.41 -10.56
C LEU A 39 3.80 -1.54 -10.21
N VAL A 40 3.59 -2.45 -11.14
CA VAL A 40 2.77 -3.64 -10.95
C VAL A 40 3.69 -4.84 -10.78
N LEU A 41 3.48 -5.58 -9.71
CA LEU A 41 4.18 -6.84 -9.44
C LEU A 41 3.18 -7.98 -9.41
N LEU A 42 3.50 -9.06 -10.11
CA LEU A 42 2.71 -10.28 -10.16
C LEU A 42 3.60 -11.46 -9.80
N THR A 43 3.13 -12.38 -8.97
CA THR A 43 3.89 -13.60 -8.70
C THR A 43 3.93 -14.50 -9.93
N ALA A 44 4.99 -15.29 -10.07
CA ALA A 44 5.18 -16.18 -11.23
C ALA A 44 4.03 -17.17 -11.41
N ASP A 45 3.44 -17.62 -10.30
CA ASP A 45 2.27 -18.52 -10.27
C ASP A 45 0.92 -17.77 -10.38
N ARG A 46 0.94 -16.46 -10.53
CA ARG A 46 -0.24 -15.58 -10.63
C ARG A 46 -1.18 -15.66 -9.42
N SER A 47 -0.66 -15.97 -8.25
CA SER A 47 -1.45 -16.10 -7.02
C SER A 47 -1.52 -14.80 -6.20
N ALA A 48 -0.64 -13.84 -6.48
CA ALA A 48 -0.65 -12.56 -5.80
C ALA A 48 -0.28 -11.41 -6.74
N VAL A 49 -0.87 -10.24 -6.47
CA VAL A 49 -0.63 -8.98 -7.19
C VAL A 49 -0.38 -7.85 -6.19
N TRP A 50 0.54 -6.97 -6.54
CA TRP A 50 0.86 -5.76 -5.81
C TRP A 50 0.94 -4.58 -6.78
N VAL A 51 0.42 -3.42 -6.39
CA VAL A 51 0.59 -2.18 -7.15
C VAL A 51 1.10 -1.09 -6.22
N THR A 52 2.25 -0.52 -6.54
CA THR A 52 2.70 0.76 -6.02
C THR A 52 2.35 1.84 -7.04
N SER A 53 1.70 2.90 -6.57
CA SER A 53 1.34 4.05 -7.37
C SER A 53 2.04 5.30 -6.84
N TRP A 54 2.46 6.17 -7.76
CA TRP A 54 2.85 7.54 -7.43
C TRP A 54 1.86 8.47 -8.12
N PRO A 55 0.73 8.77 -7.45
CA PRO A 55 -0.37 9.48 -8.08
C PRO A 55 -0.01 10.93 -8.38
N TYR A 56 -0.62 11.49 -9.41
CA TYR A 56 -0.54 12.93 -9.66
C TYR A 56 -1.18 13.71 -8.50
N PRO A 57 -0.59 14.83 -8.05
CA PRO A 57 -1.08 15.60 -6.88
C PRO A 57 -2.57 15.97 -6.96
N GLN A 58 -3.08 16.29 -8.15
CA GLN A 58 -4.49 16.66 -8.33
C GLN A 58 -5.49 15.52 -8.06
N TYR A 59 -5.05 14.29 -8.04
CA TYR A 59 -5.91 13.11 -7.73
C TYR A 59 -5.77 12.64 -6.29
N VAL A 60 -4.88 13.21 -5.50
CA VAL A 60 -4.68 12.84 -4.09
C VAL A 60 -5.77 13.47 -3.23
N ARG A 61 -6.47 12.63 -2.45
CA ARG A 61 -7.58 13.03 -1.56
C ARG A 61 -7.29 12.72 -0.09
N HIS A 62 -6.13 12.20 0.23
CA HIS A 62 -5.71 11.86 1.58
C HIS A 62 -4.61 12.80 2.09
N ALA A 63 -4.31 12.74 3.40
CA ALA A 63 -3.36 13.62 4.06
C ALA A 63 -1.88 13.33 3.73
N TRP A 64 -1.57 12.19 3.10
CA TRP A 64 -0.20 11.76 2.78
C TRP A 64 0.19 12.09 1.33
N GLY A 65 -0.07 13.33 0.90
CA GLY A 65 0.29 13.79 -0.44
C GLY A 65 1.80 13.70 -0.68
N GLY A 66 2.19 13.18 -1.86
CA GLY A 66 3.59 12.97 -2.24
C GLY A 66 4.15 11.59 -1.88
N ALA A 67 3.54 10.84 -0.94
CA ALA A 67 3.93 9.47 -0.66
C ALA A 67 3.65 8.54 -1.85
N TRP A 68 4.40 7.45 -1.95
CA TRP A 68 3.94 6.31 -2.74
C TRP A 68 2.71 5.69 -2.09
N VAL A 69 1.84 5.13 -2.89
CA VAL A 69 0.63 4.46 -2.41
C VAL A 69 0.61 3.01 -2.86
N ASN A 70 0.54 2.08 -1.93
CA ASN A 70 0.10 0.73 -2.28
C ASN A 70 -1.41 0.79 -2.54
N SER A 71 -1.77 0.86 -3.81
CA SER A 71 -3.16 1.00 -4.24
C SER A 71 -3.90 -0.33 -4.40
N LEU A 72 -3.16 -1.43 -4.48
CA LEU A 72 -3.70 -2.78 -4.62
C LEU A 72 -2.72 -3.79 -4.03
N PHE A 73 -3.21 -4.65 -3.15
CA PHE A 73 -2.52 -5.87 -2.73
C PHE A 73 -3.53 -6.98 -2.53
N ARG A 74 -3.33 -8.09 -3.22
CA ARG A 74 -4.13 -9.29 -3.05
C ARG A 74 -3.24 -10.52 -3.11
N ASN A 75 -3.41 -11.42 -2.15
CA ASN A 75 -2.73 -12.70 -2.07
C ASN A 75 -3.77 -13.82 -1.95
N GLU A 76 -3.83 -14.68 -2.95
CA GLU A 76 -4.68 -15.88 -3.01
C GLU A 76 -3.86 -17.17 -2.97
N GLY A 77 -2.57 -17.08 -2.62
CA GLY A 77 -1.62 -18.21 -2.68
C GLY A 77 -1.78 -19.27 -1.60
N GLN A 78 -2.87 -19.29 -0.84
CA GLN A 78 -3.24 -20.34 0.13
C GLN A 78 -2.08 -20.77 1.06
N GLY A 79 -1.33 -19.79 1.59
CA GLY A 79 -0.21 -20.04 2.52
C GLY A 79 1.14 -20.33 1.86
N ARG A 80 1.23 -20.35 0.53
CA ARG A 80 2.50 -20.54 -0.19
C ARG A 80 3.53 -19.45 0.16
N HIS A 81 3.06 -18.22 0.29
CA HIS A 81 3.83 -17.08 0.80
C HIS A 81 3.01 -16.31 1.81
N LEU A 82 3.63 -15.91 2.92
CA LEU A 82 2.97 -15.03 3.88
C LEU A 82 2.78 -13.64 3.25
N SER A 83 1.61 -13.05 3.49
CA SER A 83 1.32 -11.71 2.97
C SER A 83 2.33 -10.65 3.47
N SER A 84 2.84 -10.79 4.69
CA SER A 84 3.87 -9.91 5.23
C SER A 84 5.19 -10.00 4.45
N ASP A 85 5.58 -11.20 4.01
CA ASP A 85 6.81 -11.39 3.25
C ASP A 85 6.66 -10.83 1.83
N LEU A 86 5.49 -11.09 1.21
CA LEU A 86 5.15 -10.51 -0.09
C LEU A 86 5.20 -8.98 -0.06
N ILE A 87 4.63 -8.35 0.99
CA ILE A 87 4.66 -6.89 1.17
C ILE A 87 6.10 -6.40 1.31
N THR A 88 6.91 -7.07 2.14
CA THR A 88 8.32 -6.72 2.35
C THR A 88 9.11 -6.76 1.04
N TRP A 89 8.96 -7.82 0.26
CA TRP A 89 9.64 -7.95 -1.03
C TRP A 89 9.12 -6.95 -2.06
N ALA A 90 7.81 -6.65 -2.07
CA ALA A 90 7.23 -5.67 -2.98
C ALA A 90 7.77 -4.24 -2.72
N VAL A 91 7.93 -3.86 -1.44
CA VAL A 91 8.57 -2.58 -1.08
C VAL A 91 10.02 -2.55 -1.53
N ALA A 92 10.77 -3.65 -1.33
CA ALA A 92 12.15 -3.74 -1.80
C ALA A 92 12.25 -3.61 -3.32
N HIS A 93 11.37 -4.28 -4.07
CA HIS A 93 11.28 -4.11 -5.53
C HIS A 93 10.97 -2.66 -5.93
N THR A 94 10.00 -2.03 -5.25
CA THR A 94 9.65 -0.63 -5.53
C THR A 94 10.84 0.30 -5.32
N ARG A 95 11.59 0.12 -4.24
CA ARG A 95 12.78 0.92 -3.96
C ARG A 95 13.92 0.69 -4.94
N ALA A 96 14.05 -0.51 -5.48
CA ALA A 96 15.02 -0.82 -6.52
C ALA A 96 14.68 -0.15 -7.85
N GLU A 97 13.39 -0.15 -8.23
CA GLU A 97 12.89 0.47 -9.45
C GLU A 97 12.79 2.01 -9.35
N TRP A 98 12.50 2.51 -8.17
CA TRP A 98 12.33 3.94 -7.87
C TRP A 98 13.23 4.33 -6.70
N PRO A 99 14.51 4.62 -6.95
CA PRO A 99 15.49 4.92 -5.88
C PRO A 99 15.19 6.22 -5.13
N GLU A 100 14.45 7.15 -5.72
CA GLU A 100 14.04 8.40 -5.08
C GLU A 100 12.82 8.17 -4.17
N VAL A 101 13.05 7.65 -2.97
CA VAL A 101 11.97 7.39 -2.01
C VAL A 101 11.45 8.71 -1.46
N PRO A 102 10.12 8.97 -1.51
CA PRO A 102 9.53 10.18 -0.93
C PRO A 102 9.77 10.26 0.58
N GLY A 103 9.88 11.48 1.13
CA GLY A 103 10.06 11.69 2.55
C GLY A 103 8.95 11.08 3.42
N LEU A 104 7.72 10.97 2.88
CA LEU A 104 6.60 10.27 3.52
C LEU A 104 6.59 8.75 3.27
N GLY A 105 7.54 8.23 2.52
CA GLY A 105 7.66 6.82 2.21
C GLY A 105 6.50 6.27 1.39
N ILE A 106 5.97 5.16 1.84
CA ILE A 106 4.85 4.47 1.20
C ILE A 106 3.68 4.31 2.19
N VAL A 107 2.47 4.55 1.72
CA VAL A 107 1.22 4.46 2.49
C VAL A 107 0.25 3.48 1.84
N THR A 108 -0.60 2.85 2.64
CA THR A 108 -1.74 2.04 2.18
C THR A 108 -2.97 2.31 3.03
N PHE A 109 -4.15 2.04 2.48
CA PHE A 109 -5.42 2.25 3.14
C PHE A 109 -6.21 0.95 3.19
N VAL A 110 -6.64 0.58 4.40
CA VAL A 110 -7.36 -0.67 4.65
C VAL A 110 -8.78 -0.35 5.11
N ASP A 111 -9.76 -0.91 4.42
CA ASP A 111 -11.15 -0.86 4.84
C ASP A 111 -11.42 -1.99 5.84
N ALA A 112 -11.40 -1.65 7.12
CA ALA A 112 -11.63 -2.61 8.20
C ALA A 112 -13.04 -3.24 8.14
N SER A 113 -14.03 -2.53 7.57
CA SER A 113 -15.40 -3.03 7.43
C SER A 113 -15.51 -4.17 6.40
N ARG A 114 -14.63 -4.17 5.39
CA ARG A 114 -14.59 -5.14 4.31
C ARG A 114 -13.77 -6.39 4.62
N VAL A 115 -12.92 -6.35 5.65
CA VAL A 115 -12.09 -7.49 6.07
C VAL A 115 -12.71 -8.24 7.26
N ARG A 116 -14.01 -8.48 7.21
CA ARG A 116 -14.87 -9.00 8.30
C ARG A 116 -14.38 -10.29 8.98
N ARG A 117 -13.63 -11.13 8.27
CA ARG A 117 -13.11 -12.40 8.81
C ARG A 117 -11.79 -12.25 9.57
N LYS A 118 -11.18 -11.07 9.54
CA LYS A 118 -9.90 -10.82 10.20
C LYS A 118 -10.12 -10.00 11.46
N ARG A 119 -9.78 -10.58 12.60
CA ARG A 119 -9.83 -9.90 13.91
C ARG A 119 -8.87 -8.71 14.01
N ASP A 120 -7.91 -8.63 13.10
CA ASP A 120 -6.82 -7.66 13.10
C ASP A 120 -6.57 -7.10 11.69
N PRO A 121 -7.38 -6.09 11.26
CA PRO A 121 -7.20 -5.44 9.98
C PRO A 121 -5.80 -4.84 9.86
N GLY A 122 -5.14 -5.05 8.69
CA GLY A 122 -3.80 -4.54 8.45
C GLY A 122 -2.67 -5.29 9.14
N ARG A 123 -2.93 -6.43 9.79
CA ARG A 123 -1.91 -7.25 10.47
C ARG A 123 -0.72 -7.58 9.55
N CYS A 124 -0.96 -7.89 8.28
CA CYS A 124 0.10 -8.20 7.33
C CYS A 124 1.05 -7.02 7.11
N TYR A 125 0.53 -5.80 7.08
CA TYR A 125 1.33 -4.58 6.99
C TYR A 125 2.15 -4.37 8.25
N ARG A 126 1.53 -4.48 9.44
CA ARG A 126 2.28 -4.38 10.70
C ARG A 126 3.38 -5.41 10.81
N LYS A 127 3.13 -6.66 10.42
CA LYS A 127 4.16 -7.70 10.37
C LYS A 127 5.27 -7.40 9.36
N ALA A 128 4.98 -6.66 8.30
CA ALA A 128 5.94 -6.17 7.33
C ALA A 128 6.65 -4.87 7.78
N GLY A 129 6.47 -4.44 9.03
CA GLY A 129 7.14 -3.27 9.59
C GLY A 129 6.47 -1.92 9.33
N TRP A 130 5.21 -1.91 8.90
CA TRP A 130 4.43 -0.69 8.72
C TRP A 130 3.77 -0.26 10.03
N SER A 131 3.57 1.04 10.20
CA SER A 131 2.89 1.61 11.35
C SER A 131 1.48 2.07 10.99
N HIS A 132 0.51 1.85 11.87
CA HIS A 132 -0.80 2.49 11.77
C HIS A 132 -0.64 3.97 12.12
N VAL A 133 -1.01 4.86 11.21
CA VAL A 133 -0.74 6.29 11.35
C VAL A 133 -2.00 7.16 11.37
N GLY A 134 -3.17 6.55 11.39
CA GLY A 134 -4.44 7.26 11.47
C GLY A 134 -5.48 6.75 10.49
N PHE A 135 -6.41 7.64 10.14
CA PHE A 135 -7.55 7.34 9.30
C PHE A 135 -7.68 8.36 8.17
N THR A 136 -8.23 7.94 7.04
CA THR A 136 -8.68 8.89 6.02
C THR A 136 -10.01 9.54 6.45
N ALA A 137 -10.41 10.61 5.78
CA ALA A 137 -11.72 11.23 6.00
C ALA A 137 -12.89 10.24 5.78
N GLY A 138 -12.71 9.23 4.93
CA GLY A 138 -13.69 8.16 4.70
C GLY A 138 -13.59 6.99 5.70
N GLY A 139 -12.75 7.08 6.74
CA GLY A 139 -12.64 6.06 7.79
C GLY A 139 -11.75 4.86 7.44
N LEU A 140 -10.98 4.90 6.36
CA LEU A 140 -10.02 3.86 6.05
C LEU A 140 -8.83 3.96 7.00
N TRP A 141 -8.31 2.82 7.43
CA TRP A 141 -7.12 2.73 8.27
C TRP A 141 -5.88 2.97 7.42
N ALA A 142 -5.05 3.94 7.79
CA ALA A 142 -3.81 4.26 7.10
C ALA A 142 -2.62 3.56 7.76
N PHE A 143 -1.83 2.86 6.95
CA PHE A 143 -0.55 2.27 7.36
C PHE A 143 0.55 2.88 6.52
N GLN A 144 1.70 3.14 7.13
CA GLN A 144 2.82 3.83 6.50
C GLN A 144 4.14 3.15 6.84
N GLN A 145 5.05 3.13 5.87
CA GLN A 145 6.45 2.80 6.06
C GLN A 145 7.31 3.97 5.58
N LEU A 146 8.09 4.55 6.48
CA LEU A 146 9.02 5.65 6.19
C LEU A 146 10.26 5.16 5.44
N PRO A 147 10.99 6.08 4.72
CA PRO A 147 12.13 5.71 3.88
C PRO A 147 13.28 5.06 4.68
N ASP A 148 13.56 5.57 5.86
CA ASP A 148 14.71 5.17 6.68
C ASP A 148 14.48 3.86 7.45
N ARG A 149 13.31 3.27 7.29
CA ARG A 149 13.00 2.00 7.92
C ARG A 149 13.17 0.87 6.92
N PRO A 150 14.20 0.02 7.10
CA PRO A 150 14.28 -1.20 6.32
C PRO A 150 13.02 -2.02 6.54
N ALA A 151 12.56 -2.71 5.50
CA ALA A 151 11.53 -3.72 5.65
C ALA A 151 12.03 -4.75 6.68
N GLY A 152 11.58 -4.63 7.92
CA GLY A 152 12.10 -5.41 9.03
C GLY A 152 11.31 -6.68 9.28
N PRO A 153 11.92 -7.68 9.91
CA PRO A 153 11.25 -8.89 10.33
C PRO A 153 10.15 -8.59 11.36
N SER A 154 9.13 -9.43 11.37
CA SER A 154 8.04 -9.38 12.33
C SER A 154 8.56 -9.40 13.77
N GLY A 155 8.24 -8.40 14.58
CA GLY A 155 8.66 -8.31 15.98
C GLY A 155 9.33 -7.00 16.40
N TRP A 156 9.54 -6.09 15.47
CA TRP A 156 10.12 -4.79 15.82
C TRP A 156 9.12 -3.93 16.61
N PRO A 157 9.55 -3.25 17.69
CA PRO A 157 8.65 -2.38 18.46
C PRO A 157 8.07 -1.28 17.56
N MET A 158 6.77 -1.10 17.64
CA MET A 158 6.05 -0.08 16.87
C MET A 158 6.52 1.32 17.32
N PRO A 159 7.01 2.19 16.44
CA PRO A 159 7.18 3.59 16.78
C PRO A 159 5.80 4.23 17.02
N ALA A 160 5.78 5.31 17.79
CA ALA A 160 4.57 6.11 17.96
C ALA A 160 3.99 6.52 16.60
N PRO A 161 2.66 6.60 16.47
CA PRO A 161 2.03 7.05 15.24
C PRO A 161 2.57 8.43 14.83
N VAL A 162 3.02 8.53 13.60
CA VAL A 162 3.38 9.85 13.03
C VAL A 162 2.08 10.56 12.70
N PRO A 163 1.84 11.79 13.21
CA PRO A 163 0.64 12.55 12.85
C PRO A 163 0.54 12.73 11.34
N ALA A 164 -0.68 12.65 10.81
CA ALA A 164 -0.91 12.93 9.39
C ALA A 164 -0.41 14.34 9.05
N PRO A 165 0.25 14.53 7.90
CA PRO A 165 0.86 15.83 7.54
C PRO A 165 -0.10 17.04 7.61
N GLY A 166 -1.40 16.82 7.40
CA GLY A 166 -2.43 17.86 7.52
C GLY A 166 -2.76 18.30 8.95
N SER A 167 -2.40 17.52 9.97
CA SER A 167 -2.70 17.86 11.36
C SER A 167 -1.76 18.94 11.91
N GLN A 168 -0.62 19.18 11.27
CA GLN A 168 0.35 20.19 11.71
C GLN A 168 0.03 21.60 11.21
N LEU A 169 -0.77 21.73 10.16
CA LEU A 169 -1.14 23.03 9.59
C LEU A 169 -2.20 23.79 10.40
N THR A 170 -2.93 23.12 11.28
CA THR A 170 -3.96 23.74 12.12
C THR A 170 -3.41 24.38 13.40
N LEU A 171 -2.15 24.11 13.76
CA LEU A 171 -1.53 24.71 14.97
C LEU A 171 -0.97 26.12 14.75
N PHE A 172 -0.88 26.60 13.51
CA PHE A 172 -0.35 27.94 13.19
C PHE A 172 -1.37 28.88 12.54
N GLY A 173 -2.64 28.51 12.49
CA GLY A 173 -3.73 29.30 11.86
C GLY A 173 -4.69 29.99 12.82
N GLY A 174 -4.27 30.29 14.03
CA GLY A 174 -5.12 30.92 15.04
C GLY A 174 -4.50 32.15 15.67
N ALA A 175 -4.22 33.20 14.89
CA ALA A 175 -3.99 34.53 15.44
C ALA A 175 -4.24 35.57 14.34
N ALA A 176 -5.46 36.04 14.26
CA ALA A 176 -5.82 37.37 13.79
C ALA A 176 -7.13 37.79 14.42
#